data_cee1b42d0b9769d95110094c88fa42f2
#
_entry.id   cee1b42d0b9769d95110094c88fa42f2
#
_cell.length_a   1.000
_cell.length_b   1.000
_cell.length_c   1.000
_cell.angle_alpha   90.00
_cell.angle_beta   90.00
_cell.angle_gamma   90.00
#
_symmetry.space_group_name_H-M   'P 1'
#
loop_
_entity.id
_entity.type
_entity.pdbx_description
1 polymer ?
#
loop_
_entity_poly.entity_id
_entity_poly.type
_entity_poly.pdbx_seq_one_letter_code
_entity_poly.pdbx_strand_id
1 'polypeptide(L)'
;MRADAEAVDATQFEVLTAAAFADFADRGATSAAIEAGLGGRHDATNVIGARVVLLTNVGLEHTDVLGATREEIAREKLAVAGPRATVVLPDGEFAHLVGGDARIGGAEEAVEAFLGRRVPLAEAQLPGRLEIRDGEVRDGAHTPEAVDWLLERLPEPHDYTVVASVLRDKDVNGILSRLARAGRTLVATRSSNERALAAGEVAEAANSRFETVLVESDPRAALARARSLRRPVLVTGSLYLLADLSADQ
;
A
#
# COMPACT_ATOMS: atom_id res chain seq x y z
N MET A 1 27.11 -7.21 6.82
CA MET A 1 25.93 -6.76 6.06
C MET A 1 26.15 -5.49 5.25
N ARG A 2 26.55 -4.31 5.85
CA ARG A 2 26.67 -3.09 5.03
C ARG A 2 27.79 -3.19 3.99
N ALA A 3 28.98 -3.63 4.37
CA ALA A 3 30.09 -3.82 3.46
C ALA A 3 29.81 -4.90 2.38
N ASP A 4 29.09 -5.94 2.73
CA ASP A 4 28.70 -7.00 1.81
C ASP A 4 27.65 -6.49 0.80
N ALA A 5 26.69 -5.68 1.28
CA ALA A 5 25.67 -5.06 0.43
C ALA A 5 26.28 -4.08 -0.58
N GLU A 6 27.24 -3.26 -0.14
CA GLU A 6 28.00 -2.34 -1.01
C GLU A 6 28.85 -3.10 -2.05
N ALA A 7 29.39 -4.27 -1.68
CA ALA A 7 30.21 -5.07 -2.58
C ALA A 7 29.44 -5.73 -3.73
N VAL A 8 28.11 -5.92 -3.57
CA VAL A 8 27.23 -6.53 -4.59
C VAL A 8 26.20 -5.55 -5.16
N ASP A 9 26.34 -4.26 -4.84
CA ASP A 9 25.43 -3.18 -5.26
C ASP A 9 23.94 -3.49 -4.94
N ALA A 10 23.72 -4.05 -3.75
CA ALA A 10 22.40 -4.47 -3.32
C ALA A 10 21.47 -3.26 -3.09
N THR A 11 20.23 -3.37 -3.56
CA THR A 11 19.19 -2.39 -3.30
C THR A 11 18.79 -2.36 -1.82
N GLN A 12 18.19 -1.27 -1.39
CA GLN A 12 17.67 -1.16 -0.01
C GLN A 12 16.70 -2.29 0.33
N PHE A 13 15.84 -2.69 -0.61
CA PHE A 13 14.85 -3.74 -0.40
C PHE A 13 15.52 -5.12 -0.25
N GLU A 14 16.53 -5.43 -1.04
CA GLU A 14 17.31 -6.66 -0.91
C GLU A 14 18.01 -6.75 0.45
N VAL A 15 18.62 -5.64 0.90
CA VAL A 15 19.27 -5.59 2.23
C VAL A 15 18.27 -5.80 3.35
N LEU A 16 17.10 -5.16 3.29
CA LEU A 16 16.05 -5.32 4.30
C LEU A 16 15.48 -6.74 4.30
N THR A 17 15.27 -7.33 3.13
CA THR A 17 14.80 -8.71 2.98
C THR A 17 15.79 -9.71 3.57
N ALA A 18 17.07 -9.56 3.24
CA ALA A 18 18.13 -10.42 3.80
C ALA A 18 18.24 -10.27 5.33
N ALA A 19 18.13 -9.04 5.84
CA ALA A 19 18.14 -8.78 7.28
C ALA A 19 16.93 -9.40 7.99
N ALA A 20 15.74 -9.30 7.39
CA ALA A 20 14.54 -9.92 7.94
C ALA A 20 14.65 -11.45 8.00
N PHE A 21 15.16 -12.09 6.95
CA PHE A 21 15.34 -13.55 6.94
C PHE A 21 16.40 -14.01 7.94
N ALA A 22 17.48 -13.26 8.13
CA ALA A 22 18.46 -13.53 9.16
C ALA A 22 17.84 -13.43 10.58
N ASP A 23 17.07 -12.37 10.86
CA ASP A 23 16.39 -12.18 12.13
C ASP A 23 15.36 -13.29 12.41
N PHE A 24 14.60 -13.71 11.39
CA PHE A 24 13.66 -14.84 11.52
C PHE A 24 14.39 -16.15 11.85
N ALA A 25 15.51 -16.40 11.21
CA ALA A 25 16.34 -17.59 11.50
C ALA A 25 16.91 -17.55 12.94
N ASP A 26 17.48 -16.41 13.33
CA ASP A 26 18.06 -16.22 14.67
C ASP A 26 17.01 -16.36 15.79
N ARG A 27 15.77 -15.93 15.54
CA ARG A 27 14.64 -16.10 16.46
C ARG A 27 13.99 -17.48 16.40
N GLY A 28 14.42 -18.36 15.52
CA GLY A 28 13.84 -19.69 15.35
C GLY A 28 12.40 -19.65 14.82
N ALA A 29 12.07 -18.69 13.98
CA ALA A 29 10.73 -18.61 13.38
C ALA A 29 10.42 -19.85 12.56
N THR A 30 9.29 -20.52 12.85
CA THR A 30 8.86 -21.74 12.16
C THR A 30 7.95 -21.44 10.96
N SER A 31 7.44 -20.22 10.87
CA SER A 31 6.58 -19.74 9.78
C SER A 31 6.71 -18.22 9.66
N ALA A 32 6.53 -17.71 8.44
CA ALA A 32 6.52 -16.29 8.16
C ALA A 32 5.50 -15.98 7.08
N ALA A 33 4.86 -14.81 7.18
CA ALA A 33 4.08 -14.20 6.10
C ALA A 33 4.97 -13.14 5.44
N ILE A 34 5.21 -13.28 4.14
CA ILE A 34 6.13 -12.45 3.38
C ILE A 34 5.34 -11.76 2.27
N GLU A 35 5.44 -10.44 2.20
CA GLU A 35 4.91 -9.64 1.09
C GLU A 35 6.03 -9.38 0.07
N ALA A 36 5.78 -9.67 -1.22
CA ALA A 36 6.70 -9.33 -2.29
C ALA A 36 6.73 -7.80 -2.50
N GLY A 37 7.90 -7.25 -2.76
CA GLY A 37 8.07 -5.81 -2.95
C GLY A 37 7.58 -5.33 -4.32
N LEU A 38 8.07 -5.96 -5.40
CA LEU A 38 7.70 -5.60 -6.77
C LEU A 38 7.73 -6.83 -7.69
N GLY A 39 6.60 -7.09 -8.35
CA GLY A 39 6.48 -8.23 -9.24
C GLY A 39 6.54 -9.55 -8.49
N GLY A 40 7.45 -10.42 -8.85
CA GLY A 40 7.62 -11.71 -8.20
C GLY A 40 8.88 -12.45 -8.66
N ARG A 41 9.06 -12.64 -9.95
CA ARG A 41 10.17 -13.42 -10.53
C ARG A 41 11.55 -12.99 -10.05
N HIS A 42 11.77 -11.69 -10.03
CA HIS A 42 13.05 -11.07 -9.65
C HIS A 42 12.98 -10.36 -8.29
N ASP A 43 11.89 -10.56 -7.56
CA ASP A 43 11.76 -9.99 -6.23
C ASP A 43 12.72 -10.66 -5.24
N ALA A 44 13.29 -9.87 -4.35
CA ALA A 44 14.23 -10.37 -3.34
C ALA A 44 13.63 -11.47 -2.44
N THR A 45 12.30 -11.47 -2.26
CA THR A 45 11.59 -12.48 -1.47
C THR A 45 11.46 -13.84 -2.19
N ASN A 46 11.69 -13.89 -3.51
CA ASN A 46 11.54 -15.13 -4.29
C ASN A 46 12.62 -16.21 -4.00
N VAL A 47 13.59 -15.91 -3.13
CA VAL A 47 14.59 -16.89 -2.67
C VAL A 47 14.01 -17.96 -1.73
N ILE A 48 12.81 -17.72 -1.18
CA ILE A 48 12.11 -18.67 -0.33
C ILE A 48 11.23 -19.61 -1.15
N GLY A 49 11.19 -20.89 -0.77
CA GLY A 49 10.25 -21.85 -1.35
C GLY A 49 8.89 -21.74 -0.67
N ALA A 50 8.07 -20.76 -1.05
CA ALA A 50 6.75 -20.53 -0.45
C ALA A 50 5.85 -21.76 -0.58
N ARG A 51 5.24 -22.21 0.53
CA ARG A 51 4.28 -23.32 0.54
C ARG A 51 2.90 -22.88 0.04
N VAL A 52 2.53 -21.64 0.33
CA VAL A 52 1.29 -21.02 -0.11
C VAL A 52 1.62 -19.63 -0.64
N VAL A 53 1.03 -19.28 -1.77
CA VAL A 53 1.11 -17.95 -2.39
C VAL A 53 -0.30 -17.40 -2.51
N LEU A 54 -0.54 -16.23 -1.96
CA LEU A 54 -1.79 -15.48 -2.12
C LEU A 54 -1.56 -14.34 -3.10
N LEU A 55 -2.27 -14.35 -4.23
CA LEU A 55 -2.40 -13.20 -5.11
C LEU A 55 -3.57 -12.36 -4.64
N THR A 56 -3.30 -11.17 -4.11
CA THR A 56 -4.35 -10.30 -3.53
C THR A 56 -5.14 -9.55 -4.59
N ASN A 57 -4.43 -8.92 -5.52
CA ASN A 57 -5.03 -8.20 -6.65
C ASN A 57 -3.99 -8.03 -7.78
N VAL A 58 -4.50 -7.64 -8.96
CA VAL A 58 -3.67 -7.25 -10.11
C VAL A 58 -4.24 -5.98 -10.70
N GLY A 59 -3.56 -4.86 -10.46
CA GLY A 59 -3.79 -3.57 -11.12
C GLY A 59 -2.79 -3.33 -12.25
N LEU A 60 -3.05 -2.32 -13.08
CA LEU A 60 -2.08 -1.83 -14.08
C LEU A 60 -1.09 -0.87 -13.39
N GLU A 61 -0.20 -1.44 -12.60
CA GLU A 61 0.86 -0.73 -11.90
C GLU A 61 2.23 -1.17 -12.40
N HIS A 62 3.20 -0.26 -12.41
CA HIS A 62 4.58 -0.55 -12.84
C HIS A 62 4.63 -1.23 -14.22
N THR A 63 3.81 -0.75 -15.16
CA THR A 63 3.64 -1.35 -16.49
C THR A 63 4.91 -1.30 -17.33
N ASP A 64 5.82 -0.40 -17.03
CA ASP A 64 7.17 -0.28 -17.61
C ASP A 64 8.12 -1.43 -17.17
N VAL A 65 7.82 -2.11 -16.07
CA VAL A 65 8.67 -3.18 -15.51
C VAL A 65 7.96 -4.54 -15.53
N LEU A 66 6.67 -4.59 -15.16
CA LEU A 66 5.95 -5.85 -14.94
C LEU A 66 5.17 -6.34 -16.16
N GLY A 67 4.93 -5.47 -17.15
CA GLY A 67 4.15 -5.77 -18.36
C GLY A 67 2.99 -4.83 -18.61
N ALA A 68 2.54 -4.75 -19.84
CA ALA A 68 1.54 -3.79 -20.31
C ALA A 68 0.09 -4.24 -20.02
N THR A 69 -0.10 -5.50 -19.66
CA THR A 69 -1.42 -6.09 -19.43
C THR A 69 -1.54 -6.70 -18.03
N ARG A 70 -2.77 -6.80 -17.53
CA ARG A 70 -3.04 -7.47 -16.24
C ARG A 70 -2.55 -8.92 -16.23
N GLU A 71 -2.66 -9.61 -17.37
CA GLU A 71 -2.20 -11.00 -17.48
C GLU A 71 -0.66 -11.11 -17.36
N GLU A 72 0.09 -10.22 -18.01
CA GLU A 72 1.55 -10.16 -17.90
C GLU A 72 1.97 -9.86 -16.45
N ILE A 73 1.33 -8.90 -15.81
CA ILE A 73 1.57 -8.53 -14.40
C ILE A 73 1.23 -9.71 -13.47
N ALA A 74 0.09 -10.38 -13.69
CA ALA A 74 -0.29 -11.55 -12.92
C ALA A 74 0.74 -12.68 -13.06
N ARG A 75 1.22 -12.94 -14.28
CA ARG A 75 2.24 -13.94 -14.58
C ARG A 75 3.56 -13.65 -13.87
N GLU A 76 3.94 -12.36 -13.84
CA GLU A 76 5.15 -11.92 -13.16
C GLU A 76 5.02 -12.06 -11.63
N LYS A 77 3.87 -11.65 -11.06
CA LYS A 77 3.59 -11.80 -9.62
C LYS A 77 3.52 -13.27 -9.20
N LEU A 78 2.86 -14.12 -9.97
CA LEU A 78 2.73 -15.56 -9.68
C LEU A 78 4.03 -16.33 -9.82
N ALA A 79 5.07 -15.76 -10.40
CA ALA A 79 6.38 -16.41 -10.55
C ALA A 79 7.09 -16.74 -9.22
N VAL A 80 6.62 -16.22 -8.08
CA VAL A 80 7.06 -16.64 -6.73
C VAL A 80 6.51 -18.01 -6.32
N ALA A 81 5.50 -18.51 -7.02
CA ALA A 81 4.91 -19.80 -6.72
C ALA A 81 5.77 -20.92 -7.32
N GLY A 82 6.46 -21.64 -6.47
CA GLY A 82 7.17 -22.85 -6.87
C GLY A 82 6.20 -23.97 -7.30
N PRO A 83 6.71 -25.04 -7.95
CA PRO A 83 5.88 -26.10 -8.54
C PRO A 83 4.99 -26.86 -7.54
N ARG A 84 5.27 -26.76 -6.26
CA ARG A 84 4.54 -27.43 -5.17
C ARG A 84 3.76 -26.47 -4.28
N ALA A 85 3.73 -25.18 -4.63
CA ALA A 85 2.98 -24.19 -3.86
C ALA A 85 1.48 -24.33 -4.14
N THR A 86 0.66 -24.22 -3.10
CA THR A 86 -0.76 -23.94 -3.26
C THR A 86 -0.91 -22.44 -3.57
N VAL A 87 -1.56 -22.11 -4.67
CA VAL A 87 -1.83 -20.73 -5.05
C VAL A 87 -3.27 -20.38 -4.72
N VAL A 88 -3.47 -19.30 -3.98
CA VAL A 88 -4.80 -18.75 -3.67
C VAL A 88 -5.01 -17.49 -4.49
N LEU A 89 -6.12 -17.43 -5.21
CA LEU A 89 -6.51 -16.35 -6.11
C LEU A 89 -7.80 -15.72 -5.61
N PRO A 90 -7.97 -14.39 -5.74
CA PRO A 90 -9.21 -13.72 -5.32
C PRO A 90 -10.44 -14.21 -6.12
N ASP A 91 -10.21 -14.60 -7.35
CA ASP A 91 -11.22 -15.13 -8.28
C ASP A 91 -10.58 -16.07 -9.32
N GLY A 92 -11.34 -16.49 -10.32
CA GLY A 92 -10.89 -17.40 -11.36
C GLY A 92 -10.14 -16.76 -12.53
N GLU A 93 -9.98 -15.43 -12.58
CA GLU A 93 -9.44 -14.72 -13.76
C GLU A 93 -8.06 -15.26 -14.19
N PHE A 94 -7.17 -15.48 -13.24
CA PHE A 94 -5.79 -15.90 -13.51
C PHE A 94 -5.51 -17.38 -13.19
N ALA A 95 -6.56 -18.19 -12.97
CA ALA A 95 -6.39 -19.61 -12.62
C ALA A 95 -5.62 -20.39 -13.70
N HIS A 96 -5.78 -20.03 -14.97
CA HIS A 96 -5.08 -20.63 -16.11
C HIS A 96 -3.55 -20.41 -16.11
N LEU A 97 -3.06 -19.44 -15.32
CA LEU A 97 -1.62 -19.17 -15.15
C LEU A 97 -0.98 -20.07 -14.08
N VAL A 98 -1.77 -20.77 -13.28
CA VAL A 98 -1.30 -21.61 -12.19
C VAL A 98 -1.08 -23.04 -12.68
N GLY A 99 0.16 -23.50 -12.63
CA GLY A 99 0.52 -24.86 -13.09
C GLY A 99 0.24 -25.97 -12.08
N GLY A 100 -0.37 -25.68 -10.92
CA GLY A 100 -0.55 -26.62 -9.80
C GLY A 100 -1.89 -26.44 -9.08
N ASP A 101 -1.87 -26.61 -7.74
CA ASP A 101 -3.05 -26.46 -6.88
C ASP A 101 -3.47 -25.00 -6.78
N ALA A 102 -4.59 -24.64 -7.41
CA ALA A 102 -5.19 -23.33 -7.37
C ALA A 102 -6.50 -23.36 -6.57
N ARG A 103 -6.66 -22.42 -5.64
CA ARG A 103 -7.84 -22.21 -4.82
C ARG A 103 -8.39 -20.82 -5.04
N ILE A 104 -9.70 -20.66 -4.96
CA ILE A 104 -10.34 -19.34 -4.98
C ILE A 104 -10.63 -18.92 -3.55
N GLY A 105 -10.22 -17.70 -3.20
CA GLY A 105 -10.43 -17.15 -1.87
C GLY A 105 -9.44 -16.03 -1.53
N GLY A 106 -9.35 -15.73 -0.26
CA GLY A 106 -8.52 -14.66 0.29
C GLY A 106 -7.55 -15.14 1.35
N ALA A 107 -7.31 -14.29 2.34
CA ALA A 107 -6.39 -14.56 3.42
C ALA A 107 -6.80 -15.80 4.27
N GLU A 108 -8.10 -16.02 4.46
CA GLU A 108 -8.61 -17.19 5.21
C GLU A 108 -8.22 -18.49 4.52
N GLU A 109 -8.46 -18.60 3.21
CA GLU A 109 -8.14 -19.77 2.41
C GLU A 109 -6.62 -19.99 2.33
N ALA A 110 -5.83 -18.90 2.28
CA ALA A 110 -4.37 -19.01 2.29
C ALA A 110 -3.87 -19.53 3.64
N VAL A 111 -4.40 -19.04 4.74
CA VAL A 111 -4.05 -19.52 6.09
C VAL A 111 -4.53 -20.96 6.29
N GLU A 112 -5.74 -21.32 5.84
CA GLU A 112 -6.22 -22.70 5.87
C GLU A 112 -5.33 -23.64 5.08
N ALA A 113 -4.94 -23.24 3.87
CA ALA A 113 -4.01 -24.02 3.04
C ALA A 113 -2.64 -24.22 3.71
N PHE A 114 -2.15 -23.19 4.41
CA PHE A 114 -0.86 -23.24 5.10
C PHE A 114 -0.89 -24.11 6.36
N LEU A 115 -1.93 -23.99 7.19
CA LEU A 115 -2.06 -24.67 8.47
C LEU A 115 -2.70 -26.06 8.37
N GLY A 116 -3.35 -26.40 7.23
CA GLY A 116 -4.16 -27.61 7.07
C GLY A 116 -5.43 -27.62 7.89
N ARG A 117 -5.85 -26.48 8.43
CA ARG A 117 -7.09 -26.30 9.21
C ARG A 117 -7.58 -24.88 9.17
N ARG A 118 -8.87 -24.69 9.23
CA ARG A 118 -9.49 -23.38 9.35
C ARG A 118 -9.24 -22.76 10.74
N VAL A 119 -8.88 -21.49 10.74
CA VAL A 119 -8.74 -20.70 11.97
C VAL A 119 -9.40 -19.33 11.73
N PRO A 120 -10.02 -18.73 12.75
CA PRO A 120 -10.50 -17.35 12.61
C PRO A 120 -9.30 -16.43 12.44
N LEU A 121 -9.38 -15.51 11.47
CA LEU A 121 -8.39 -14.46 11.34
C LEU A 121 -8.59 -13.43 12.46
N ALA A 122 -7.50 -12.99 13.06
CA ALA A 122 -7.52 -11.83 13.93
C ALA A 122 -7.62 -10.55 13.08
N GLU A 123 -8.41 -9.60 13.52
CA GLU A 123 -8.36 -8.26 12.93
C GLU A 123 -7.00 -7.64 13.28
N ALA A 124 -6.18 -7.43 12.27
CA ALA A 124 -4.91 -6.74 12.41
C ALA A 124 -5.07 -5.31 11.89
N GLN A 125 -4.90 -4.34 12.78
CA GLN A 125 -4.81 -2.94 12.39
C GLN A 125 -3.35 -2.59 12.15
N LEU A 126 -3.03 -2.24 10.91
CA LEU A 126 -1.71 -1.73 10.56
C LEU A 126 -1.74 -0.20 10.60
N PRO A 127 -0.74 0.45 11.21
CA PRO A 127 -0.64 1.91 11.17
C PRO A 127 -0.69 2.41 9.72
N GLY A 128 -1.52 3.43 9.48
CA GLY A 128 -1.68 3.99 8.15
C GLY A 128 -2.43 3.11 7.13
N ARG A 129 -3.18 2.11 7.59
CA ARG A 129 -4.11 1.30 6.78
C ARG A 129 -5.50 1.38 7.39
N LEU A 130 -6.35 2.26 6.86
CA LEU A 130 -7.68 2.58 7.36
C LEU A 130 -7.69 2.74 8.89
N GLU A 131 -6.72 3.46 9.41
CA GLU A 131 -6.59 3.69 10.84
C GLU A 131 -7.60 4.75 11.28
N ILE A 132 -8.62 4.32 12.03
CA ILE A 132 -9.71 5.16 12.51
C ILE A 132 -9.41 5.58 13.95
N ARG A 133 -9.33 6.88 14.17
CA ARG A 133 -9.21 7.53 15.49
C ARG A 133 -10.39 8.47 15.67
N ASP A 134 -10.58 9.04 16.86
CA ASP A 134 -11.67 10.00 17.14
C ASP A 134 -11.71 11.15 16.13
N GLY A 135 -12.64 11.08 15.18
CA GLY A 135 -12.85 12.12 14.16
C GLY A 135 -11.74 12.19 13.09
N GLU A 136 -10.84 11.24 13.02
CA GLU A 136 -9.72 11.19 12.07
C GLU A 136 -9.54 9.81 11.46
N VAL A 137 -9.33 9.77 10.14
CA VAL A 137 -8.95 8.55 9.42
C VAL A 137 -7.59 8.78 8.78
N ARG A 138 -6.69 7.81 8.94
CA ARG A 138 -5.36 7.80 8.31
C ARG A 138 -5.22 6.60 7.40
N ASP A 139 -4.89 6.85 6.15
CA ASP A 139 -4.63 5.80 5.17
C ASP A 139 -3.56 6.21 4.16
N GLY A 140 -2.65 5.32 3.87
CA GLY A 140 -1.56 5.55 2.93
C GLY A 140 -1.93 5.39 1.45
N ALA A 141 -3.21 5.44 1.08
CA ALA A 141 -3.66 5.35 -0.32
C ALA A 141 -2.96 6.40 -1.19
N HIS A 142 -2.28 5.95 -2.25
CA HIS A 142 -1.43 6.79 -3.10
C HIS A 142 -1.52 6.41 -4.58
N THR A 143 -2.53 5.63 -4.95
CA THR A 143 -2.95 5.38 -6.34
C THR A 143 -4.45 5.60 -6.46
N PRO A 144 -4.99 5.87 -7.66
CA PRO A 144 -6.42 6.02 -7.87
C PRO A 144 -7.24 4.85 -7.32
N GLU A 145 -6.80 3.61 -7.57
CA GLU A 145 -7.49 2.39 -7.14
C GLU A 145 -7.48 2.24 -5.62
N ALA A 146 -6.35 2.58 -4.97
CA ALA A 146 -6.25 2.57 -3.52
C ALA A 146 -7.17 3.61 -2.87
N VAL A 147 -7.33 4.78 -3.52
CA VAL A 147 -8.29 5.79 -3.05
C VAL A 147 -9.74 5.31 -3.23
N ASP A 148 -10.08 4.66 -4.35
CA ASP A 148 -11.43 4.09 -4.53
C ASP A 148 -11.72 3.04 -3.43
N TRP A 149 -10.77 2.14 -3.16
CA TRP A 149 -10.88 1.17 -2.07
C TRP A 149 -11.08 1.82 -0.69
N LEU A 150 -10.34 2.91 -0.42
CA LEU A 150 -10.47 3.69 0.81
C LEU A 150 -11.85 4.32 0.93
N LEU A 151 -12.33 4.97 -0.14
CA LEU A 151 -13.64 5.64 -0.15
C LEU A 151 -14.80 4.70 0.13
N GLU A 152 -14.74 3.47 -0.35
CA GLU A 152 -15.77 2.44 -0.09
C GLU A 152 -15.85 2.03 1.39
N ARG A 153 -14.81 2.32 2.17
CA ARG A 153 -14.65 1.89 3.57
C ARG A 153 -14.60 3.03 4.57
N LEU A 154 -14.62 4.27 4.08
CA LEU A 154 -14.69 5.43 4.96
C LEU A 154 -16.02 5.46 5.73
N PRO A 155 -15.99 5.75 7.04
CA PRO A 155 -17.20 6.04 7.79
C PRO A 155 -18.02 7.19 7.19
N GLU A 156 -19.32 7.01 7.13
CA GLU A 156 -20.27 8.05 6.73
C GLU A 156 -20.54 9.05 7.88
N PRO A 157 -20.88 10.33 7.58
CA PRO A 157 -21.02 10.91 6.24
C PRO A 157 -19.68 11.32 5.63
N HIS A 158 -19.56 11.26 4.30
CA HIS A 158 -18.37 11.73 3.56
C HIS A 158 -18.34 13.26 3.50
N ASP A 159 -17.94 13.91 4.57
CA ASP A 159 -17.75 15.36 4.68
C ASP A 159 -16.42 15.66 5.38
N TYR A 160 -15.38 14.99 4.91
CA TYR A 160 -14.04 15.10 5.48
C TYR A 160 -13.33 16.38 5.05
N THR A 161 -12.51 16.94 5.96
CA THR A 161 -11.40 17.79 5.53
C THR A 161 -10.24 16.87 5.16
N VAL A 162 -9.86 16.87 3.89
CA VAL A 162 -8.79 16.02 3.38
C VAL A 162 -7.44 16.72 3.59
N VAL A 163 -6.48 16.04 4.21
CA VAL A 163 -5.06 16.45 4.26
C VAL A 163 -4.30 15.50 3.35
N ALA A 164 -3.68 16.03 2.30
CA ALA A 164 -3.01 15.18 1.33
C ALA A 164 -1.63 15.69 0.91
N SER A 165 -0.70 14.73 0.76
CA SER A 165 0.59 14.89 0.09
C SER A 165 0.72 13.82 -0.97
N VAL A 166 1.15 14.18 -2.17
CA VAL A 166 1.25 13.25 -3.30
C VAL A 166 2.68 13.26 -3.84
N LEU A 167 3.21 12.10 -4.21
CA LEU A 167 4.51 11.98 -4.83
C LEU A 167 4.42 12.29 -6.33
N ARG A 168 5.48 12.85 -6.89
CA ARG A 168 5.59 13.31 -8.28
C ARG A 168 5.40 12.21 -9.33
N ASP A 169 5.77 10.98 -8.98
CA ASP A 169 5.67 9.80 -9.84
C ASP A 169 4.27 9.15 -9.85
N LYS A 170 3.29 9.74 -9.14
CA LYS A 170 1.93 9.20 -9.04
C LYS A 170 0.95 9.96 -9.95
N ASP A 171 -0.19 9.31 -10.25
CA ASP A 171 -1.30 9.98 -10.93
C ASP A 171 -2.02 10.95 -10.00
N VAL A 172 -1.43 12.15 -9.88
CA VAL A 172 -1.93 13.24 -9.02
C VAL A 172 -3.37 13.59 -9.35
N ASN A 173 -3.70 13.67 -10.64
CA ASN A 173 -5.03 14.05 -11.11
C ASN A 173 -6.08 12.98 -10.76
N GLY A 174 -5.76 11.72 -10.99
CA GLY A 174 -6.61 10.59 -10.64
C GLY A 174 -6.86 10.48 -9.15
N ILE A 175 -5.82 10.66 -8.32
CA ILE A 175 -5.91 10.66 -6.86
C ILE A 175 -6.81 11.80 -6.37
N LEU A 176 -6.52 13.05 -6.75
CA LEU A 176 -7.27 14.22 -6.27
C LEU A 176 -8.73 14.22 -6.72
N SER A 177 -9.01 13.75 -7.93
CA SER A 177 -10.39 13.64 -8.43
C SER A 177 -11.23 12.66 -7.60
N ARG A 178 -10.63 11.61 -7.09
CA ARG A 178 -11.30 10.65 -6.21
C ARG A 178 -11.43 11.18 -4.80
N LEU A 179 -10.36 11.78 -4.25
CA LEU A 179 -10.38 12.36 -2.90
C LEU A 179 -11.44 13.46 -2.73
N ALA A 180 -11.79 14.19 -3.79
CA ALA A 180 -12.88 15.17 -3.77
C ALA A 180 -14.26 14.54 -3.46
N ARG A 181 -14.40 13.23 -3.57
CA ARG A 181 -15.62 12.49 -3.14
C ARG A 181 -15.68 12.27 -1.64
N ALA A 182 -14.55 12.35 -0.93
CA ALA A 182 -14.50 12.23 0.52
C ALA A 182 -14.94 13.51 1.23
N GLY A 183 -14.77 14.68 0.59
CA GLY A 183 -15.13 15.96 1.19
C GLY A 183 -14.78 17.15 0.29
N ARG A 184 -15.25 18.31 0.66
CA ARG A 184 -15.17 19.53 -0.16
C ARG A 184 -13.95 20.39 0.11
N THR A 185 -13.23 20.11 1.21
CA THR A 185 -12.08 20.92 1.64
C THR A 185 -10.81 20.08 1.59
N LEU A 186 -9.78 20.61 0.92
CA LEU A 186 -8.44 20.05 0.90
C LEU A 186 -7.48 20.98 1.63
N VAL A 187 -6.64 20.42 2.49
CA VAL A 187 -5.41 21.05 2.98
C VAL A 187 -4.25 20.35 2.28
N ALA A 188 -3.71 20.97 1.26
CA ALA A 188 -2.57 20.47 0.52
C ALA A 188 -1.30 20.66 1.34
N THR A 189 -0.50 19.59 1.49
CA THR A 189 0.74 19.62 2.24
C THR A 189 1.86 18.87 1.51
N ARG A 190 3.07 18.88 2.09
CA ARG A 190 4.23 18.19 1.55
C ARG A 190 4.85 17.28 2.60
N SER A 191 4.94 15.99 2.32
CA SER A 191 5.72 15.08 3.16
C SER A 191 7.23 15.30 3.02
N SER A 192 8.00 14.76 3.97
CA SER A 192 9.48 14.89 4.00
C SER A 192 10.18 14.17 2.85
N ASN A 193 9.50 13.32 2.09
CA ASN A 193 10.10 12.60 0.97
C ASN A 193 10.50 13.55 -0.16
N GLU A 194 11.69 13.37 -0.73
CA GLU A 194 12.24 14.23 -1.79
C GLU A 194 11.36 14.26 -3.05
N ARG A 195 10.67 13.16 -3.36
CA ARG A 195 9.74 13.05 -4.50
C ARG A 195 8.39 13.70 -4.25
N ALA A 196 8.10 14.19 -3.03
CA ALA A 196 6.83 14.84 -2.75
C ALA A 196 6.70 16.14 -3.56
N LEU A 197 5.53 16.33 -4.17
CA LEU A 197 5.17 17.59 -4.79
C LEU A 197 5.12 18.70 -3.72
N ALA A 198 5.45 19.93 -4.11
CA ALA A 198 5.22 21.06 -3.23
C ALA A 198 3.72 21.22 -2.94
N ALA A 199 3.39 21.68 -1.73
CA ALA A 199 1.98 21.86 -1.34
C ALA A 199 1.21 22.76 -2.32
N GLY A 200 1.87 23.77 -2.90
CA GLY A 200 1.28 24.63 -3.93
C GLY A 200 0.97 23.88 -5.24
N GLU A 201 1.81 22.95 -5.67
CA GLU A 201 1.58 22.13 -6.86
C GLU A 201 0.36 21.19 -6.65
N VAL A 202 0.24 20.59 -5.46
CA VAL A 202 -0.94 19.78 -5.09
C VAL A 202 -2.19 20.62 -5.08
N ALA A 203 -2.13 21.85 -4.51
CA ALA A 203 -3.25 22.77 -4.46
C ALA A 203 -3.68 23.22 -5.85
N GLU A 204 -2.76 23.56 -6.74
CA GLU A 204 -3.06 23.92 -8.12
C GLU A 204 -3.80 22.80 -8.85
N ALA A 205 -3.33 21.57 -8.73
CA ALA A 205 -4.00 20.41 -9.31
C ALA A 205 -5.39 20.15 -8.70
N ALA A 206 -5.64 20.58 -7.46
CA ALA A 206 -6.90 20.39 -6.75
C ALA A 206 -7.95 21.48 -6.99
N ASN A 207 -7.58 22.67 -7.44
CA ASN A 207 -8.45 23.86 -7.49
C ASN A 207 -9.78 23.68 -8.24
N SER A 208 -9.83 22.82 -9.23
CA SER A 208 -11.07 22.56 -10.00
C SER A 208 -11.92 21.41 -9.41
N ARG A 209 -11.49 20.80 -8.31
CA ARG A 209 -12.07 19.56 -7.75
C ARG A 209 -12.64 19.76 -6.36
N PHE A 210 -12.05 20.65 -5.57
CA PHE A 210 -12.47 20.97 -4.22
C PHE A 210 -13.09 22.37 -4.16
N GLU A 211 -14.08 22.58 -3.30
CA GLU A 211 -14.67 23.91 -3.07
C GLU A 211 -13.70 24.83 -2.34
N THR A 212 -12.91 24.27 -1.44
CA THR A 212 -11.90 25.01 -0.67
C THR A 212 -10.57 24.27 -0.73
N VAL A 213 -9.52 24.97 -1.15
CA VAL A 213 -8.15 24.46 -1.16
C VAL A 213 -7.28 25.37 -0.30
N LEU A 214 -6.70 24.81 0.74
CA LEU A 214 -5.76 25.48 1.64
C LEU A 214 -4.36 24.93 1.40
N VAL A 215 -3.35 25.75 1.54
CA VAL A 215 -1.94 25.34 1.39
C VAL A 215 -1.26 25.49 2.74
N GLU A 216 -0.67 24.38 3.20
CA GLU A 216 0.13 24.35 4.41
C GLU A 216 1.27 23.37 4.22
N SER A 217 2.50 23.87 4.08
CA SER A 217 3.63 23.04 3.67
C SER A 217 4.09 22.08 4.77
N ASP A 218 3.94 22.45 6.02
CA ASP A 218 4.28 21.58 7.15
C ASP A 218 3.15 20.61 7.44
N PRO A 219 3.40 19.27 7.46
CA PRO A 219 2.37 18.26 7.69
C PRO A 219 1.63 18.41 9.01
N ARG A 220 2.31 18.81 10.08
CA ARG A 220 1.70 18.97 11.40
C ARG A 220 0.82 20.22 11.46
N ALA A 221 1.27 21.32 10.88
CA ALA A 221 0.47 22.52 10.74
C ALA A 221 -0.76 22.27 9.86
N ALA A 222 -0.61 21.51 8.77
CA ALA A 222 -1.70 21.10 7.90
C ALA A 222 -2.76 20.29 8.66
N LEU A 223 -2.35 19.32 9.44
CA LEU A 223 -3.25 18.51 10.28
C LEU A 223 -3.94 19.37 11.35
N ALA A 224 -3.20 20.25 12.03
CA ALA A 224 -3.77 21.18 13.02
C ALA A 224 -4.79 22.12 12.36
N ARG A 225 -4.50 22.60 11.17
CA ARG A 225 -5.42 23.43 10.38
C ARG A 225 -6.70 22.67 10.02
N ALA A 226 -6.57 21.43 9.54
CA ALA A 226 -7.72 20.58 9.20
C ALA A 226 -8.62 20.34 10.42
N ARG A 227 -8.04 19.97 11.56
CA ARG A 227 -8.78 19.76 12.82
C ARG A 227 -9.54 20.99 13.29
N SER A 228 -9.02 22.20 13.03
CA SER A 228 -9.68 23.44 13.41
C SER A 228 -10.99 23.71 12.64
N LEU A 229 -11.23 23.05 11.51
CA LEU A 229 -12.41 23.21 10.67
C LEU A 229 -13.63 22.40 11.15
N ARG A 230 -13.51 21.68 12.27
CA ARG A 230 -14.59 20.94 12.94
C ARG A 230 -15.30 19.90 12.06
N ARG A 231 -14.57 19.25 11.19
CA ARG A 231 -15.02 18.14 10.34
C ARG A 231 -14.21 16.90 10.65
N PRO A 232 -14.71 15.72 10.34
CA PRO A 232 -13.81 14.56 10.34
C PRO A 232 -12.65 14.82 9.38
N VAL A 233 -11.47 14.34 9.74
CA VAL A 233 -10.24 14.57 8.97
C VAL A 233 -9.83 13.27 8.29
N LEU A 234 -9.53 13.34 6.99
CA LEU A 234 -8.89 12.26 6.24
C LEU A 234 -7.46 12.64 5.91
N VAL A 235 -6.48 11.90 6.43
CA VAL A 235 -5.06 12.09 6.10
C VAL A 235 -4.62 10.98 5.16
N THR A 236 -4.19 11.34 3.93
CA THR A 236 -3.92 10.34 2.88
C THR A 236 -2.99 10.86 1.77
N GLY A 237 -2.80 10.05 0.71
CA GLY A 237 -2.02 10.39 -0.48
C GLY A 237 -0.56 9.95 -0.40
N SER A 238 -0.03 9.62 0.81
CA SER A 238 1.34 9.16 0.96
C SER A 238 1.57 8.49 2.31
N LEU A 239 2.25 7.33 2.32
CA LEU A 239 2.75 6.73 3.56
C LEU A 239 3.80 7.60 4.25
N TYR A 240 4.57 8.39 3.50
CA TYR A 240 5.56 9.31 4.08
C TYR A 240 4.88 10.44 4.87
N LEU A 241 3.71 10.93 4.40
CA LEU A 241 2.93 11.89 5.17
C LEU A 241 2.51 11.31 6.53
N LEU A 242 2.06 10.06 6.54
CA LEU A 242 1.66 9.38 7.77
C LEU A 242 2.85 9.16 8.71
N ALA A 243 4.02 8.82 8.18
CA ALA A 243 5.25 8.67 8.94
C ALA A 243 5.67 10.00 9.60
N ASP A 244 5.64 11.12 8.87
CA ASP A 244 5.96 12.45 9.39
C ASP A 244 5.04 12.85 10.54
N LEU A 245 3.77 12.42 10.50
CA LEU A 245 2.79 12.69 11.54
C LEU A 245 2.83 11.70 12.73
N SER A 246 3.57 10.61 12.61
CA SER A 246 3.70 9.56 13.63
C SER A 246 5.00 9.66 14.43
N ALA A 247 5.97 10.44 13.99
CA ALA A 247 7.35 10.46 14.51
C ALA A 247 7.53 10.98 15.96
N ASP A 248 6.45 11.32 16.68
CA ASP A 248 6.49 11.83 18.08
C ASP A 248 5.44 11.17 19.00
N GLN A 249 5.04 9.91 18.75
CA GLN A 249 4.18 9.16 19.67
C GLN A 249 4.94 8.09 20.43
#